data_25a028ab59378a00860b6fb21efe2161
#
_entry.id   25a028ab59378a00860b6fb21efe2161
#
_cell.length_a   1.000
_cell.length_b   1.000
_cell.length_c   1.000
_cell.angle_alpha   90.00
_cell.angle_beta   90.00
_cell.angle_gamma   90.00
#
_symmetry.space_group_name_H-M   'P 1'
#
loop_
_entity.id
_entity.type
_entity.pdbx_description
1 polymer ?
#
loop_
_entity_poly.entity_id
_entity_poly.type
_entity_poly.pdbx_seq_one_letter_code
_entity_poly.pdbx_strand_id
1 'polypeptide(L)'
;YAREARVSYQDFLDARRRGSIPATVRFQVCLPTPKAFMAFLTPEAAQAAEPAYERAMVKEVERICAGIPHQDLAIQWDVCFEMLMWDGRFALMPRFAGIEVNFRQTFARLCSIVPKDVQLGIHLCYGDNDAKHFVDPLDLGKAVELANLIIDNAGRPLDWIHMPVPANRSDEAYFAPLKDLHRRGGRPEVFLGLVHLADGVE
;
A
#
# COMPACT_ATOMS: atom_id res chain seq x y z
N TYR A 1 2.17 -16.00 2.22
CA TYR A 1 2.46 -15.06 1.12
C TYR A 1 3.66 -15.52 0.28
N ALA A 2 4.81 -15.82 0.89
CA ALA A 2 6.03 -16.15 0.16
C ALA A 2 5.91 -17.41 -0.73
N ARG A 3 5.16 -18.42 -0.28
CA ARG A 3 4.89 -19.60 -1.09
C ARG A 3 4.11 -19.24 -2.34
N GLU A 4 3.02 -18.53 -2.18
CA GLU A 4 2.13 -18.13 -3.28
C GLU A 4 2.84 -17.18 -4.25
N ALA A 5 3.60 -16.20 -3.73
CA ALA A 5 4.39 -15.31 -4.54
C ALA A 5 5.38 -16.05 -5.45
N ARG A 6 6.07 -17.06 -4.91
CA ARG A 6 7.02 -17.86 -5.70
C ARG A 6 6.35 -18.74 -6.76
N VAL A 7 5.16 -19.28 -6.47
CA VAL A 7 4.38 -20.04 -7.46
C VAL A 7 3.94 -19.12 -8.59
N SER A 8 3.29 -17.99 -8.24
CA SER A 8 2.83 -17.01 -9.24
C SER A 8 3.97 -16.38 -10.04
N TYR A 9 5.18 -16.26 -9.44
CA TYR A 9 6.35 -15.79 -10.16
C TYR A 9 6.77 -16.76 -11.29
N GLN A 10 6.57 -18.07 -11.15
CA GLN A 10 6.82 -19.03 -12.27
C GLN A 10 5.86 -18.78 -13.43
N ASP A 11 4.58 -18.56 -13.14
CA ASP A 11 3.59 -18.22 -14.17
C ASP A 11 3.92 -16.90 -14.87
N PHE A 12 4.39 -15.91 -14.10
CA PHE A 12 4.88 -14.64 -14.63
C PHE A 12 6.08 -14.83 -15.56
N LEU A 13 7.05 -15.66 -15.19
CA LEU A 13 8.20 -15.99 -16.04
C LEU A 13 7.78 -16.70 -17.32
N ASP A 14 6.80 -17.60 -17.24
CA ASP A 14 6.25 -18.29 -18.41
C ASP A 14 5.56 -17.32 -19.36
N ALA A 15 4.78 -16.37 -18.84
CA ALA A 15 4.15 -15.33 -19.63
C ALA A 15 5.19 -14.39 -20.27
N ARG A 16 6.26 -14.04 -19.54
CA ARG A 16 7.38 -13.26 -20.07
C ARG A 16 8.11 -14.01 -21.19
N ARG A 17 8.39 -15.32 -21.04
CA ARG A 17 9.02 -16.14 -22.07
C ARG A 17 8.17 -16.24 -23.36
N ARG A 18 6.86 -16.27 -23.23
CA ARG A 18 5.94 -16.25 -24.37
C ARG A 18 5.78 -14.87 -25.01
N GLY A 19 6.42 -13.83 -24.47
CA GLY A 19 6.31 -12.47 -25.00
C GLY A 19 5.00 -11.75 -24.59
N SER A 20 4.20 -12.33 -23.67
CA SER A 20 2.95 -11.71 -23.19
C SER A 20 3.21 -10.60 -22.19
N ILE A 21 4.38 -10.61 -21.54
CA ILE A 21 4.81 -9.59 -20.57
C ILE A 21 6.17 -9.04 -21.04
N PRO A 22 6.33 -7.71 -21.19
CA PRO A 22 7.61 -7.09 -21.51
C PRO A 22 8.70 -7.39 -20.49
N ALA A 23 9.95 -7.52 -20.93
CA ALA A 23 11.08 -7.83 -20.04
C ALA A 23 11.35 -6.76 -18.97
N THR A 24 10.87 -5.53 -19.19
CA THR A 24 11.01 -4.39 -18.27
C THR A 24 9.99 -4.39 -17.14
N VAL A 25 8.92 -5.17 -17.26
CA VAL A 25 7.88 -5.26 -16.23
C VAL A 25 8.36 -6.11 -15.06
N ARG A 26 8.20 -5.61 -13.83
CA ARG A 26 8.51 -6.36 -12.61
C ARG A 26 7.30 -7.12 -12.10
N PHE A 27 7.56 -8.20 -11.40
CA PHE A 27 6.55 -8.98 -10.68
C PHE A 27 6.25 -8.28 -9.35
N GLN A 28 5.02 -7.80 -9.18
CA GLN A 28 4.59 -7.12 -7.97
C GLN A 28 3.98 -8.10 -6.97
N VAL A 29 4.41 -8.00 -5.72
CA VAL A 29 3.81 -8.70 -4.58
C VAL A 29 3.15 -7.67 -3.66
N CYS A 30 1.84 -7.74 -3.53
CA CYS A 30 1.07 -6.91 -2.60
C CYS A 30 0.96 -7.59 -1.24
N LEU A 31 1.22 -6.85 -0.18
CA LEU A 31 1.22 -7.34 1.19
C LEU A 31 0.36 -6.45 2.09
N PRO A 32 -0.51 -7.06 2.92
CA PRO A 32 -1.30 -6.29 3.87
C PRO A 32 -0.42 -5.78 5.01
N THR A 33 -0.72 -4.58 5.48
CA THR A 33 -0.12 -4.04 6.70
C THR A 33 -0.67 -4.75 7.95
N PRO A 34 -0.01 -4.61 9.13
CA PRO A 34 -0.53 -5.20 10.36
C PRO A 34 -1.96 -4.80 10.71
N LYS A 35 -2.36 -3.55 10.44
CA LYS A 35 -3.72 -3.08 10.73
C LYS A 35 -4.80 -3.81 9.92
N ALA A 36 -4.47 -4.32 8.74
CA ALA A 36 -5.42 -5.08 7.92
C ALA A 36 -5.99 -6.30 8.66
N PHE A 37 -5.20 -6.94 9.53
CA PHE A 37 -5.67 -8.04 10.38
C PHE A 37 -6.18 -7.56 11.74
N MET A 38 -5.50 -6.58 12.36
CA MET A 38 -5.84 -6.09 13.69
C MET A 38 -7.24 -5.46 13.77
N ALA A 39 -7.72 -4.91 12.67
CA ALA A 39 -9.04 -4.28 12.58
C ALA A 39 -10.23 -5.22 12.89
N PHE A 40 -10.02 -6.53 12.82
CA PHE A 40 -11.04 -7.55 13.12
C PHE A 40 -10.95 -8.10 14.54
N LEU A 41 -10.04 -7.59 15.35
CA LEU A 41 -9.83 -8.03 16.74
C LEU A 41 -10.34 -6.97 17.73
N THR A 42 -10.60 -7.42 18.99
CA THR A 42 -10.79 -6.45 20.06
C THR A 42 -9.49 -5.63 20.28
N PRO A 43 -9.56 -4.41 20.85
CA PRO A 43 -8.36 -3.60 21.08
C PRO A 43 -7.27 -4.34 21.86
N GLU A 44 -7.64 -5.11 22.88
CA GLU A 44 -6.71 -5.87 23.71
C GLU A 44 -6.05 -7.00 22.93
N ALA A 45 -6.84 -7.74 22.14
CA ALA A 45 -6.32 -8.81 21.28
C ALA A 45 -5.43 -8.25 20.16
N ALA A 46 -5.81 -7.12 19.57
CA ALA A 46 -5.01 -6.42 18.55
C ALA A 46 -3.64 -6.00 19.11
N GLN A 47 -3.63 -5.36 20.30
CA GLN A 47 -2.39 -4.94 20.95
C GLN A 47 -1.46 -6.13 21.25
N ALA A 48 -2.03 -7.27 21.68
CA ALA A 48 -1.25 -8.47 21.97
C ALA A 48 -0.72 -9.17 20.70
N ALA A 49 -1.52 -9.18 19.62
CA ALA A 49 -1.20 -9.91 18.38
C ALA A 49 -0.31 -9.14 17.41
N GLU A 50 -0.42 -7.80 17.36
CA GLU A 50 0.24 -6.96 16.37
C GLU A 50 1.77 -7.19 16.28
N PRO A 51 2.54 -7.27 17.39
CA PRO A 51 3.97 -7.53 17.30
C PRO A 51 4.32 -8.90 16.73
N ALA A 52 3.49 -9.91 16.99
CA ALA A 52 3.71 -11.26 16.45
C ALA A 52 3.41 -11.31 14.95
N TYR A 53 2.33 -10.64 14.53
CA TYR A 53 1.96 -10.51 13.14
C TYR A 53 3.03 -9.74 12.34
N GLU A 54 3.51 -8.60 12.88
CA GLU A 54 4.58 -7.83 12.22
C GLU A 54 5.84 -8.69 12.02
N ARG A 55 6.28 -9.45 13.04
CA ARG A 55 7.41 -10.39 12.89
C ARG A 55 7.15 -11.49 11.84
N ALA A 56 5.90 -11.94 11.71
CA ALA A 56 5.55 -12.92 10.67
C ALA A 56 5.66 -12.30 9.27
N MET A 57 5.18 -11.06 9.11
CA MET A 57 5.29 -10.33 7.84
C MET A 57 6.74 -10.03 7.45
N VAL A 58 7.61 -9.67 8.42
CA VAL A 58 9.05 -9.55 8.17
C VAL A 58 9.61 -10.83 7.55
N LYS A 59 9.31 -12.00 8.14
CA LYS A 59 9.77 -13.28 7.62
C LYS A 59 9.19 -13.60 6.24
N GLU A 60 7.96 -13.19 5.95
CA GLU A 60 7.39 -13.37 4.62
C GLU A 60 8.12 -12.52 3.58
N VAL A 61 8.41 -11.24 3.88
CA VAL A 61 9.21 -10.36 3.00
C VAL A 61 10.60 -10.94 2.76
N GLU A 62 11.30 -11.39 3.81
CA GLU A 62 12.62 -12.02 3.69
C GLU A 62 12.58 -13.24 2.75
N ARG A 63 11.56 -14.10 2.89
CA ARG A 63 11.39 -15.29 2.05
C ARG A 63 11.02 -14.97 0.60
N ILE A 64 10.25 -13.92 0.37
CA ILE A 64 9.92 -13.43 -0.96
C ILE A 64 11.19 -12.92 -1.64
N CYS A 65 11.94 -12.04 -0.97
CA CYS A 65 13.17 -11.47 -1.48
C CYS A 65 14.28 -12.53 -1.71
N ALA A 66 14.34 -13.56 -0.87
CA ALA A 66 15.27 -14.69 -1.08
C ALA A 66 14.85 -15.62 -2.23
N GLY A 67 13.58 -15.63 -2.61
CA GLY A 67 13.03 -16.55 -3.60
C GLY A 67 12.78 -15.97 -5.00
N ILE A 68 12.83 -14.64 -5.14
CA ILE A 68 12.58 -13.92 -6.39
C ILE A 68 13.73 -12.94 -6.62
N PRO A 69 14.37 -12.92 -7.82
CA PRO A 69 15.46 -11.98 -8.11
C PRO A 69 15.01 -10.53 -7.92
N HIS A 70 15.80 -9.73 -7.20
CA HIS A 70 15.45 -8.36 -6.83
C HIS A 70 15.18 -7.44 -8.04
N GLN A 71 15.89 -7.66 -9.15
CA GLN A 71 15.66 -6.90 -10.39
C GLN A 71 14.30 -7.19 -11.03
N ASP A 72 13.65 -8.31 -10.68
CA ASP A 72 12.34 -8.70 -11.17
C ASP A 72 11.22 -8.40 -10.16
N LEU A 73 11.58 -8.03 -8.93
CA LEU A 73 10.65 -7.92 -7.80
C LEU A 73 10.26 -6.47 -7.53
N ALA A 74 8.99 -6.27 -7.25
CA ALA A 74 8.44 -5.07 -6.65
C ALA A 74 7.54 -5.46 -5.47
N ILE A 75 7.62 -4.74 -4.34
CA ILE A 75 6.77 -4.96 -3.18
C ILE A 75 5.87 -3.75 -2.97
N GLN A 76 4.60 -4.01 -2.70
CA GLN A 76 3.61 -2.99 -2.35
C GLN A 76 3.01 -3.30 -0.99
N TRP A 77 2.97 -2.29 -0.12
CA TRP A 77 2.16 -2.34 1.09
C TRP A 77 0.76 -1.81 0.83
N ASP A 78 -0.24 -2.62 1.15
CA ASP A 78 -1.64 -2.25 1.02
C ASP A 78 -2.12 -1.58 2.31
N VAL A 79 -2.31 -0.26 2.25
CA VAL A 79 -2.59 0.62 3.38
C VAL A 79 -4.06 1.04 3.33
N CYS A 80 -4.95 0.14 3.74
CA CYS A 80 -6.39 0.39 3.73
C CYS A 80 -6.90 0.90 5.09
N PHE A 81 -6.74 0.09 6.13
CA PHE A 81 -7.29 0.42 7.43
C PHE A 81 -6.59 1.60 8.10
N GLU A 82 -5.30 1.74 7.87
CA GLU A 82 -4.57 2.95 8.28
C GLU A 82 -5.13 4.19 7.60
N MET A 83 -5.50 4.10 6.31
CA MET A 83 -6.11 5.22 5.59
C MET A 83 -7.46 5.61 6.19
N LEU A 84 -8.31 4.63 6.51
CA LEU A 84 -9.60 4.86 7.16
C LEU A 84 -9.44 5.50 8.55
N MET A 85 -8.49 5.00 9.35
CA MET A 85 -8.17 5.57 10.67
C MET A 85 -7.58 6.97 10.56
N TRP A 86 -6.75 7.22 9.53
CA TRP A 86 -6.14 8.53 9.28
C TRP A 86 -7.18 9.57 8.87
N ASP A 87 -8.10 9.20 8.00
CA ASP A 87 -9.23 10.04 7.60
C ASP A 87 -10.17 10.32 8.80
N GLY A 88 -10.46 9.30 9.59
CA GLY A 88 -11.23 9.40 10.85
C GLY A 88 -12.74 9.48 10.67
N ARG A 89 -13.27 9.42 9.43
CA ARG A 89 -14.72 9.49 9.15
C ARG A 89 -15.40 8.12 9.20
N PHE A 90 -14.64 7.03 9.18
CA PHE A 90 -15.20 5.69 9.28
C PHE A 90 -15.42 5.30 10.74
N ALA A 91 -16.68 5.27 11.17
CA ALA A 91 -17.05 5.11 12.58
C ALA A 91 -16.53 3.81 13.23
N LEU A 92 -16.38 2.73 12.45
CA LEU A 92 -15.86 1.45 12.96
C LEU A 92 -14.34 1.46 13.18
N MET A 93 -13.63 2.43 12.64
CA MET A 93 -12.18 2.57 12.77
C MET A 93 -11.82 4.04 13.06
N PRO A 94 -12.14 4.51 14.26
CA PRO A 94 -11.92 5.90 14.62
C PRO A 94 -10.42 6.21 14.73
N ARG A 95 -10.09 7.47 14.51
CA ARG A 95 -8.75 7.99 14.80
C ARG A 95 -8.46 7.85 16.30
N PHE A 96 -7.28 7.37 16.66
CA PHE A 96 -6.87 7.17 18.05
C PHE A 96 -5.75 8.13 18.46
N ALA A 97 -5.61 8.37 19.76
CA ALA A 97 -4.54 9.23 20.29
C ALA A 97 -3.16 8.64 19.97
N GLY A 98 -2.25 9.46 19.45
CA GLY A 98 -0.91 9.03 19.08
C GLY A 98 -0.80 8.28 17.74
N ILE A 99 -1.86 8.26 16.92
CA ILE A 99 -1.86 7.61 15.60
C ILE A 99 -0.69 8.02 14.73
N GLU A 100 -0.33 9.30 14.75
CA GLU A 100 0.78 9.81 13.94
C GLU A 100 2.12 9.18 14.35
N VAL A 101 2.41 9.11 15.64
CA VAL A 101 3.63 8.48 16.16
C VAL A 101 3.64 6.98 15.86
N ASN A 102 2.51 6.30 16.03
CA ASN A 102 2.35 4.90 15.72
C ASN A 102 2.64 4.63 14.24
N PHE A 103 2.03 5.39 13.34
CA PHE A 103 2.20 5.19 11.90
C PHE A 103 3.62 5.53 11.43
N ARG A 104 4.24 6.61 11.95
CA ARG A 104 5.66 6.91 11.67
C ARG A 104 6.55 5.71 11.97
N GLN A 105 6.39 5.11 13.14
CA GLN A 105 7.19 3.97 13.57
C GLN A 105 6.87 2.71 12.75
N THR A 106 5.60 2.43 12.49
CA THR A 106 5.19 1.26 11.72
C THR A 106 5.72 1.33 10.29
N PHE A 107 5.52 2.45 9.59
CA PHE A 107 6.01 2.58 8.21
C PHE A 107 7.53 2.65 8.11
N ALA A 108 8.22 3.25 9.09
CA ALA A 108 9.67 3.17 9.16
C ALA A 108 10.16 1.71 9.21
N ARG A 109 9.53 0.85 10.02
CA ARG A 109 9.87 -0.57 10.10
C ARG A 109 9.49 -1.32 8.81
N LEU A 110 8.24 -1.18 8.33
CA LEU A 110 7.76 -1.89 7.14
C LEU A 110 8.56 -1.55 5.88
N CYS A 111 8.96 -0.31 5.71
CA CYS A 111 9.78 0.09 4.57
C CYS A 111 11.24 -0.38 4.71
N SER A 112 11.77 -0.45 5.93
CA SER A 112 13.17 -0.84 6.17
C SER A 112 13.47 -2.31 5.90
N ILE A 113 12.46 -3.19 5.98
CA ILE A 113 12.65 -4.64 5.75
C ILE A 113 12.73 -4.99 4.27
N VAL A 114 12.34 -4.10 3.37
CA VAL A 114 12.44 -4.32 1.92
C VAL A 114 13.83 -3.89 1.44
N PRO A 115 14.63 -4.79 0.81
CA PRO A 115 15.96 -4.45 0.29
C PRO A 115 15.91 -3.25 -0.65
N LYS A 116 16.96 -2.41 -0.62
CA LYS A 116 17.00 -1.13 -1.37
C LYS A 116 16.99 -1.29 -2.89
N ASP A 117 17.40 -2.45 -3.39
CA ASP A 117 17.42 -2.84 -4.80
C ASP A 117 16.12 -3.51 -5.27
N VAL A 118 15.16 -3.73 -4.35
CA VAL A 118 13.77 -4.11 -4.66
C VAL A 118 12.92 -2.85 -4.73
N GLN A 119 12.08 -2.72 -5.75
CA GLN A 119 11.14 -1.59 -5.84
C GLN A 119 10.10 -1.66 -4.72
N LEU A 120 9.77 -0.51 -4.16
CA LEU A 120 8.81 -0.38 -3.06
C LEU A 120 7.74 0.65 -3.37
N GLY A 121 6.48 0.21 -3.35
CA GLY A 121 5.31 1.06 -3.49
C GLY A 121 4.36 0.97 -2.32
N ILE A 122 3.45 1.93 -2.29
CA ILE A 122 2.37 2.03 -1.31
C ILE A 122 1.05 2.17 -2.04
N HIS A 123 0.07 1.35 -1.65
CA HIS A 123 -1.30 1.48 -2.10
C HIS A 123 -2.16 2.05 -0.98
N LEU A 124 -2.62 3.28 -1.14
CA LEU A 124 -3.58 3.92 -0.26
C LEU A 124 -4.99 3.69 -0.79
N CYS A 125 -5.86 3.12 0.03
CA CYS A 125 -7.25 2.91 -0.36
C CYS A 125 -8.21 3.09 0.80
N TYR A 126 -9.48 3.28 0.46
CA TYR A 126 -10.58 3.38 1.42
C TYR A 126 -11.41 2.10 1.51
N GLY A 127 -10.77 0.97 1.19
CA GLY A 127 -11.40 -0.34 1.16
C GLY A 127 -12.18 -0.60 -0.12
N ASP A 128 -12.59 -1.85 -0.26
CA ASP A 128 -13.42 -2.34 -1.34
C ASP A 128 -14.38 -3.38 -0.78
N ASN A 129 -15.63 -2.99 -0.64
CA ASN A 129 -16.70 -3.88 -0.26
C ASN A 129 -17.82 -3.79 -1.31
N ASP A 130 -17.96 -4.84 -2.11
CA ASP A 130 -18.95 -4.90 -3.18
C ASP A 130 -18.77 -3.72 -4.18
N ALA A 131 -17.52 -3.52 -4.63
CA ALA A 131 -17.11 -2.45 -5.53
C ALA A 131 -17.42 -1.02 -5.00
N LYS A 132 -17.34 -0.80 -3.70
CA LYS A 132 -17.56 0.50 -3.06
C LYS A 132 -16.53 0.75 -1.95
N HIS A 133 -16.11 1.99 -1.83
CA HIS A 133 -15.32 2.43 -0.69
C HIS A 133 -16.13 2.31 0.62
N PHE A 134 -15.49 2.03 1.74
CA PHE A 134 -16.13 2.15 3.06
C PHE A 134 -16.50 3.60 3.37
N VAL A 135 -15.69 4.53 2.88
CA VAL A 135 -15.92 5.98 2.95
C VAL A 135 -15.35 6.60 1.68
N ASP A 136 -16.15 7.34 0.93
CA ASP A 136 -15.63 8.09 -0.23
C ASP A 136 -14.73 9.24 0.23
N PRO A 137 -13.51 9.36 -0.31
CA PRO A 137 -12.64 10.51 -0.02
C PRO A 137 -13.28 11.81 -0.51
N LEU A 138 -13.13 12.87 0.28
CA LEU A 138 -13.62 14.21 -0.11
C LEU A 138 -12.76 14.79 -1.24
N ASP A 139 -11.45 14.61 -1.11
CA ASP A 139 -10.39 14.91 -2.08
C ASP A 139 -9.16 14.06 -1.76
N LEU A 140 -8.04 14.27 -2.42
CA LEU A 140 -6.79 13.56 -2.15
C LEU A 140 -6.03 14.06 -0.92
N GLY A 141 -6.53 15.06 -0.18
CA GLY A 141 -5.81 15.68 0.94
C GLY A 141 -5.37 14.68 2.00
N LYS A 142 -6.29 13.81 2.47
CA LYS A 142 -5.95 12.80 3.48
C LYS A 142 -4.99 11.74 2.96
N ALA A 143 -5.08 11.36 1.70
CA ALA A 143 -4.15 10.44 1.07
C ALA A 143 -2.75 11.08 0.94
N VAL A 144 -2.66 12.35 0.55
CA VAL A 144 -1.41 13.11 0.49
C VAL A 144 -0.79 13.29 1.87
N GLU A 145 -1.58 13.64 2.90
CA GLU A 145 -1.09 13.72 4.28
C GLU A 145 -0.44 12.41 4.75
N LEU A 146 -1.12 11.27 4.54
CA LEU A 146 -0.59 9.96 4.93
C LEU A 146 0.61 9.55 4.06
N ALA A 147 0.56 9.81 2.76
CA ALA A 147 1.68 9.57 1.85
C ALA A 147 2.94 10.35 2.31
N ASN A 148 2.79 11.61 2.67
CA ASN A 148 3.88 12.44 3.16
C ASN A 148 4.47 11.90 4.46
N LEU A 149 3.62 11.46 5.40
CA LEU A 149 4.07 10.80 6.62
C LEU A 149 4.92 9.55 6.29
N ILE A 150 4.47 8.74 5.34
CA ILE A 150 5.20 7.52 4.93
C ILE A 150 6.51 7.89 4.24
N ILE A 151 6.50 8.79 3.26
CA ILE A 151 7.69 9.27 2.53
C ILE A 151 8.76 9.78 3.51
N ASP A 152 8.35 10.59 4.49
CA ASP A 152 9.28 11.20 5.45
C ASP A 152 9.90 10.20 6.41
N ASN A 153 9.27 9.05 6.63
CA ASN A 153 9.69 8.05 7.61
C ASN A 153 10.15 6.72 7.00
N ALA A 154 10.01 6.51 5.70
CA ALA A 154 10.36 5.25 5.03
C ALA A 154 11.87 4.90 5.09
N GLY A 155 12.75 5.88 5.32
CA GLY A 155 14.20 5.68 5.34
C GLY A 155 14.81 5.35 3.97
N ARG A 156 14.00 5.34 2.91
CA ARG A 156 14.37 5.12 1.50
C ARG A 156 13.38 5.82 0.57
N PRO A 157 13.71 6.06 -0.69
CA PRO A 157 12.73 6.49 -1.68
C PRO A 157 11.63 5.44 -1.86
N LEU A 158 10.39 5.89 -2.07
CA LEU A 158 9.32 5.07 -2.62
C LEU A 158 9.34 5.19 -4.14
N ASP A 159 9.15 4.07 -4.83
CA ASP A 159 9.11 4.04 -6.30
C ASP A 159 7.75 4.52 -6.80
N TRP A 160 6.66 4.15 -6.14
CA TRP A 160 5.31 4.64 -6.48
C TRP A 160 4.40 4.77 -5.28
N ILE A 161 3.33 5.55 -5.48
CA ILE A 161 2.19 5.64 -4.59
C ILE A 161 0.91 5.53 -5.44
N HIS A 162 0.07 4.57 -5.10
CA HIS A 162 -1.24 4.42 -5.69
C HIS A 162 -2.28 5.06 -4.78
N MET A 163 -3.09 5.98 -5.32
CA MET A 163 -4.10 6.73 -4.58
C MET A 163 -5.49 6.51 -5.15
N PRO A 164 -6.54 6.45 -4.32
CA PRO A 164 -7.90 6.18 -4.76
C PRO A 164 -8.52 7.39 -5.46
N VAL A 165 -9.30 7.13 -6.51
CA VAL A 165 -10.14 8.11 -7.18
C VAL A 165 -11.54 7.52 -7.32
N PRO A 166 -12.59 8.06 -6.66
CA PRO A 166 -13.95 7.63 -6.88
C PRO A 166 -14.38 7.84 -8.32
N ALA A 167 -15.19 6.93 -8.86
CA ALA A 167 -15.62 6.95 -10.27
C ALA A 167 -16.33 8.25 -10.69
N ASN A 168 -16.96 8.94 -9.76
CA ASN A 168 -17.68 10.19 -9.97
C ASN A 168 -16.83 11.45 -9.77
N ARG A 169 -15.49 11.33 -9.63
CA ARG A 169 -14.59 12.48 -9.38
C ARG A 169 -13.62 12.64 -10.55
N SER A 170 -13.77 13.77 -11.26
CA SER A 170 -12.88 14.20 -12.34
C SER A 170 -12.54 15.69 -12.25
N ASP A 171 -12.99 16.35 -11.18
CA ASP A 171 -12.84 17.78 -10.98
C ASP A 171 -11.44 18.12 -10.42
N GLU A 172 -10.88 19.27 -10.83
CA GLU A 172 -9.56 19.73 -10.41
C GLU A 172 -9.42 19.86 -8.89
N ALA A 173 -10.50 20.22 -8.19
CA ALA A 173 -10.48 20.38 -6.74
C ALA A 173 -10.16 19.08 -6.01
N TYR A 174 -10.59 17.93 -6.56
CA TYR A 174 -10.25 16.62 -6.01
C TYR A 174 -8.75 16.35 -6.04
N PHE A 175 -8.07 16.74 -7.13
CA PHE A 175 -6.65 16.48 -7.34
C PHE A 175 -5.73 17.59 -6.82
N ALA A 176 -6.27 18.75 -6.47
CA ALA A 176 -5.49 19.91 -6.03
C ALA A 176 -4.47 19.61 -4.91
N PRO A 177 -4.74 18.72 -3.93
CA PRO A 177 -3.77 18.39 -2.88
C PRO A 177 -2.50 17.70 -3.38
N LEU A 178 -2.46 17.12 -4.59
CA LEU A 178 -1.25 16.49 -5.13
C LEU A 178 -0.05 17.43 -5.23
N LYS A 179 -0.26 18.74 -5.33
CA LYS A 179 0.81 19.75 -5.32
C LYS A 179 1.64 19.72 -4.04
N ASP A 180 1.05 19.27 -2.93
CA ASP A 180 1.65 19.24 -1.60
C ASP A 180 2.32 17.88 -1.29
N LEU A 181 2.37 16.96 -2.28
CA LEU A 181 3.06 15.67 -2.13
C LEU A 181 4.57 15.86 -2.03
N HIS A 182 5.17 15.28 -0.99
CA HIS A 182 6.61 15.38 -0.74
C HIS A 182 7.44 14.62 -1.78
N ARG A 183 8.68 15.06 -1.98
CA ARG A 183 9.60 14.52 -3.00
C ARG A 183 10.93 14.08 -2.40
N ARG A 184 10.91 13.58 -1.19
CA ARG A 184 12.12 13.20 -0.47
C ARG A 184 12.78 11.98 -1.10
N GLY A 185 14.05 12.13 -1.50
CA GLY A 185 14.83 11.03 -2.11
C GLY A 185 14.49 10.70 -3.56
N GLY A 186 13.64 11.49 -4.19
CA GLY A 186 13.09 11.30 -5.54
C GLY A 186 11.59 11.57 -5.53
N ARG A 187 11.00 11.70 -6.71
CA ARG A 187 9.55 11.81 -6.85
C ARG A 187 8.99 10.43 -7.12
N PRO A 188 8.16 9.87 -6.21
CA PRO A 188 7.47 8.62 -6.51
C PRO A 188 6.55 8.82 -7.73
N GLU A 189 6.39 7.79 -8.53
CA GLU A 189 5.32 7.75 -9.53
C GLU A 189 3.97 7.73 -8.78
N VAL A 190 3.01 8.52 -9.25
CA VAL A 190 1.67 8.56 -8.67
C VAL A 190 0.70 7.88 -9.62
N PHE A 191 0.14 6.77 -9.17
CA PHE A 191 -0.95 6.08 -9.86
C PHE A 191 -2.26 6.47 -9.23
N LEU A 192 -3.16 7.00 -10.05
CA LEU A 192 -4.51 7.38 -9.65
C LEU A 192 -5.46 6.27 -10.09
N GLY A 193 -5.94 5.51 -9.14
CA GLY A 193 -6.79 4.36 -9.39
C GLY A 193 -8.26 4.72 -9.44
N LEU A 194 -8.88 4.49 -10.60
CA LEU A 194 -10.32 4.42 -10.71
C LEU A 194 -10.76 3.10 -10.10
N VAL A 195 -11.33 3.16 -8.90
CA VAL A 195 -11.92 1.99 -8.26
C VAL A 195 -13.39 1.96 -8.68
N HIS A 196 -13.84 0.80 -9.17
CA HIS A 196 -15.26 0.49 -9.32
C HIS A 196 -15.98 1.15 -10.50
N LEU A 197 -15.46 0.97 -11.68
CA LEU A 197 -16.28 1.14 -12.88
C LEU A 197 -17.16 -0.10 -13.02
N ALA A 198 -18.45 0.04 -12.72
CA ALA A 198 -19.43 -1.03 -12.93
C ALA A 198 -19.49 -1.48 -14.40
N ASP A 199 -19.09 -0.61 -15.31
CA ASP A 199 -19.19 -0.79 -16.76
C ASP A 199 -17.84 -1.17 -17.42
N GLY A 200 -16.80 -1.40 -16.63
CA GLY A 200 -15.46 -1.74 -17.15
C GLY A 200 -14.70 -0.55 -17.74
N VAL A 201 -13.55 -0.84 -18.29
CA VAL A 201 -12.76 0.10 -19.11
C VAL A 201 -13.08 -0.21 -20.55
N GLU A 202 -13.78 0.68 -21.25
CA GLU A 202 -13.90 0.63 -22.70
C GLU A 202 -12.56 0.97 -23.38
#